data_ffe65fc09e103ac1cc03028a01bf2adb
#
_entry.id   ffe65fc09e103ac1cc03028a01bf2adb
#
_cell.length_a   1.000
_cell.length_b   1.000
_cell.length_c   1.000
_cell.angle_alpha   90.00
_cell.angle_beta   90.00
_cell.angle_gamma   90.00
#
_symmetry.space_group_name_H-M   'P 1'
#
loop_
_entity.id
_entity.type
_entity.pdbx_description
1 polymer ?
#
loop_
_entity_poly.entity_id
_entity_poly.type
_entity_poly.pdbx_seq_one_letter_code
_entity_poly.pdbx_strand_id
1 'polypeptide(L)'
;MTAIACLKIFVGEELRFADSEAMAGLVAKVAGAYLETIWLWPRRHGLVAPFSFVLADPRATSLDARELQKLAADLQFKLFGERGAGEITLLMFEGDQSDVMRFAGTHAEALRALISGEDDGIFAGRICKITPEGVTSLLPPGGPVEGVPPAEELAAIEPEPPMVGVAGLLDVPTPTTGWWGIYYLIKERFVGSGIDWRAAWEGEHSGVVEYVDVTTRDLACLAAAREALTGGPNGYMFLPFSFSSMVKPSMREIYRPQLDLLPRAARPRLAANVYDVPREPSYGAISQIRAFLQPYFSLIDLHVKDPGFRIESLPAGAVNSVTLVLEGPDERARLATITRFLKDPEAYRGKKIWQGVAGVASLRELDLCRRLKAPFLSGPMVAPIAEVPAGEIVCPALNLPYRPWSEVAS
;
A
#
# COMPACT_ATOMS: atom_id res chain seq x y z
N MET A 1 4.15 -25.23 -15.42
CA MET A 1 4.10 -25.01 -13.94
C MET A 1 4.85 -23.73 -13.68
N THR A 2 4.39 -22.88 -12.79
CA THR A 2 5.04 -21.60 -12.43
C THR A 2 5.91 -21.87 -11.21
N ALA A 3 7.21 -21.58 -11.25
CA ALA A 3 8.05 -21.60 -10.06
C ALA A 3 7.70 -20.40 -9.18
N ILE A 4 7.44 -20.62 -7.90
CA ILE A 4 7.12 -19.60 -6.92
C ILE A 4 8.02 -19.78 -5.69
N ALA A 5 8.59 -18.69 -5.20
CA ALA A 5 9.41 -18.70 -3.99
C ALA A 5 9.17 -17.47 -3.13
N CYS A 6 9.40 -17.62 -1.81
CA CYS A 6 9.58 -16.51 -0.90
C CYS A 6 11.06 -16.27 -0.66
N LEU A 7 11.49 -15.02 -0.78
CA LEU A 7 12.82 -14.55 -0.46
C LEU A 7 12.77 -13.71 0.81
N LYS A 8 13.46 -14.14 1.88
CA LYS A 8 13.62 -13.34 3.10
C LYS A 8 15.04 -12.81 3.20
N ILE A 9 15.17 -11.55 3.65
CA ILE A 9 16.42 -10.83 3.74
C ILE A 9 16.75 -10.61 5.22
N PHE A 10 17.90 -11.13 5.67
CA PHE A 10 18.42 -10.93 7.03
C PHE A 10 19.62 -10.02 7.00
N VAL A 11 19.71 -9.15 8.00
CA VAL A 11 20.78 -8.17 8.15
C VAL A 11 21.48 -8.40 9.49
N GLY A 12 22.78 -8.71 9.47
CA GLY A 12 23.62 -8.97 10.64
C GLY A 12 23.85 -10.44 10.94
N GLU A 13 24.86 -10.71 11.79
CA GLU A 13 25.34 -12.07 12.12
C GLU A 13 24.29 -12.95 12.81
N GLU A 14 23.35 -12.38 13.54
CA GLU A 14 22.38 -13.14 14.36
C GLU A 14 21.03 -13.37 13.65
N LEU A 15 20.93 -13.21 12.32
CA LEU A 15 19.66 -13.36 11.60
C LEU A 15 18.52 -12.55 12.24
N ARG A 16 18.83 -11.39 12.80
CA ARG A 16 17.84 -10.47 13.33
C ARG A 16 17.24 -9.66 12.17
N PHE A 17 15.92 -9.54 12.16
CA PHE A 17 15.32 -8.45 11.43
C PHE A 17 15.77 -7.17 12.12
N ALA A 18 16.38 -6.24 11.37
CA ALA A 18 16.79 -4.98 11.95
C ALA A 18 15.56 -4.30 12.57
N ASP A 19 15.62 -4.00 13.88
CA ASP A 19 14.51 -3.37 14.63
C ASP A 19 14.18 -1.94 14.17
N SER A 20 14.80 -1.49 13.09
CA SER A 20 14.63 -0.14 12.54
C SER A 20 13.76 -0.16 11.29
N GLU A 21 12.61 0.50 11.37
CA GLU A 21 11.72 0.78 10.22
C GLU A 21 12.49 1.45 9.05
N ALA A 22 13.46 2.30 9.36
CA ALA A 22 14.33 2.92 8.38
C ALA A 22 15.20 1.90 7.62
N MET A 23 15.73 0.89 8.30
CA MET A 23 16.52 -0.18 7.69
C MET A 23 15.63 -1.07 6.82
N ALA A 24 14.43 -1.43 7.29
CA ALA A 24 13.46 -2.18 6.50
C ALA A 24 13.10 -1.44 5.20
N GLY A 25 12.84 -0.14 5.27
CA GLY A 25 12.58 0.69 4.10
C GLY A 25 13.77 0.77 3.14
N LEU A 26 15.00 0.87 3.65
CA LEU A 26 16.20 0.91 2.82
C LEU A 26 16.44 -0.44 2.11
N VAL A 27 16.34 -1.54 2.84
CA VAL A 27 16.49 -2.90 2.28
C VAL A 27 15.41 -3.16 1.23
N ALA A 28 14.14 -2.86 1.52
CA ALA A 28 13.05 -3.02 0.57
C ALA A 28 13.27 -2.21 -0.71
N LYS A 29 13.73 -0.96 -0.58
CA LYS A 29 14.04 -0.08 -1.73
C LYS A 29 15.19 -0.62 -2.57
N VAL A 30 16.28 -1.06 -1.94
CA VAL A 30 17.46 -1.57 -2.66
C VAL A 30 17.16 -2.90 -3.33
N ALA A 31 16.52 -3.84 -2.60
CA ALA A 31 16.16 -5.14 -3.14
C ALA A 31 15.08 -5.00 -4.24
N GLY A 32 14.08 -4.16 -4.04
CA GLY A 32 13.06 -3.88 -5.06
C GLY A 32 13.65 -3.32 -6.34
N ALA A 33 14.52 -2.31 -6.25
CA ALA A 33 15.20 -1.73 -7.41
C ALA A 33 16.08 -2.75 -8.16
N TYR A 34 16.77 -3.64 -7.43
CA TYR A 34 17.55 -4.70 -8.03
C TYR A 34 16.64 -5.71 -8.76
N LEU A 35 15.58 -6.18 -8.10
CA LEU A 35 14.62 -7.12 -8.70
C LEU A 35 13.92 -6.50 -9.92
N GLU A 36 13.60 -5.22 -9.91
CA GLU A 36 13.05 -4.51 -11.07
C GLU A 36 13.97 -4.53 -12.29
N THR A 37 15.28 -4.62 -12.10
CA THR A 37 16.25 -4.64 -13.21
C THR A 37 16.54 -6.02 -13.76
N ILE A 38 16.51 -7.06 -12.94
CA ILE A 38 16.88 -8.43 -13.33
C ILE A 38 15.70 -9.39 -13.42
N TRP A 39 14.62 -9.13 -12.66
CA TRP A 39 13.41 -9.97 -12.63
C TRP A 39 12.37 -9.46 -13.64
N LEU A 40 12.79 -9.39 -14.92
CA LEU A 40 12.00 -8.79 -16.00
C LEU A 40 10.83 -9.69 -16.42
N TRP A 41 9.78 -9.04 -16.93
CA TRP A 41 8.60 -9.73 -17.46
C TRP A 41 9.01 -10.90 -18.39
N PRO A 42 8.39 -12.10 -18.26
CA PRO A 42 7.18 -12.44 -17.55
C PRO A 42 7.36 -12.81 -16.06
N ARG A 43 8.59 -12.80 -15.55
CA ARG A 43 8.85 -12.94 -14.12
C ARG A 43 8.16 -11.85 -13.32
N ARG A 44 7.70 -12.18 -12.14
CA ARG A 44 7.01 -11.25 -11.23
C ARG A 44 7.64 -11.30 -9.85
N HIS A 45 7.68 -10.17 -9.18
CA HIS A 45 8.08 -10.08 -7.80
C HIS A 45 7.18 -9.09 -7.06
N GLY A 46 7.08 -9.25 -5.75
CA GLY A 46 6.33 -8.34 -4.88
C GLY A 46 6.82 -8.42 -3.46
N LEU A 47 6.86 -7.26 -2.77
CA LEU A 47 7.10 -7.20 -1.34
C LEU A 47 5.82 -7.64 -0.63
N VAL A 48 5.91 -8.65 0.24
CA VAL A 48 4.75 -9.22 0.97
C VAL A 48 4.80 -8.95 2.46
N ALA A 49 6.00 -8.71 3.01
CA ALA A 49 6.21 -8.27 4.38
C ALA A 49 7.56 -7.53 4.45
N PRO A 50 7.86 -6.80 5.53
CA PRO A 50 9.19 -6.26 5.73
C PRO A 50 10.25 -7.34 5.54
N PHE A 51 11.28 -7.05 4.75
CA PHE A 51 12.35 -8.01 4.39
C PHE A 51 11.92 -9.27 3.64
N SER A 52 10.68 -9.37 3.13
CA SER A 52 10.16 -10.58 2.46
C SER A 52 9.58 -10.27 1.09
N PHE A 53 10.09 -10.94 0.06
CA PHE A 53 9.61 -10.83 -1.32
C PHE A 53 9.06 -12.17 -1.80
N VAL A 54 7.98 -12.15 -2.56
CA VAL A 54 7.56 -13.30 -3.36
C VAL A 54 8.06 -13.12 -4.79
N LEU A 55 8.68 -14.16 -5.31
CA LEU A 55 9.22 -14.25 -6.66
C LEU A 55 8.44 -15.31 -7.44
N ALA A 56 8.11 -15.04 -8.69
CA ALA A 56 7.46 -16.01 -9.57
C ALA A 56 8.05 -15.97 -10.96
N ASP A 57 8.32 -17.16 -11.53
CA ASP A 57 8.71 -17.32 -12.93
C ASP A 57 7.75 -18.30 -13.63
N PRO A 58 6.86 -17.84 -14.53
CA PRO A 58 5.93 -18.71 -15.24
C PRO A 58 6.59 -19.61 -16.29
N ARG A 59 7.86 -19.41 -16.59
CA ARG A 59 8.62 -20.18 -17.59
C ARG A 59 9.51 -21.23 -16.97
N ALA A 60 9.70 -21.20 -15.66
CA ALA A 60 10.57 -22.10 -14.94
C ALA A 60 9.76 -23.07 -14.07
N THR A 61 10.31 -24.25 -13.85
CA THR A 61 9.83 -25.21 -12.85
C THR A 61 10.53 -25.04 -11.51
N SER A 62 11.64 -24.32 -11.49
CA SER A 62 12.44 -24.02 -10.30
C SER A 62 13.24 -22.74 -10.53
N LEU A 63 13.43 -21.93 -9.46
CA LEU A 63 14.18 -20.69 -9.50
C LEU A 63 15.67 -20.93 -9.29
N ASP A 64 16.52 -20.19 -10.03
CA ASP A 64 17.96 -20.25 -9.84
C ASP A 64 18.39 -19.35 -8.68
N ALA A 65 18.73 -19.96 -7.54
CA ALA A 65 19.20 -19.25 -6.36
C ALA A 65 20.53 -18.48 -6.61
N ARG A 66 21.33 -18.88 -7.61
CA ARG A 66 22.57 -18.17 -7.95
C ARG A 66 22.35 -16.80 -8.56
N GLU A 67 21.22 -16.59 -9.24
CA GLU A 67 20.85 -15.25 -9.73
C GLU A 67 20.67 -14.26 -8.56
N LEU A 68 20.24 -14.75 -7.38
CA LEU A 68 20.02 -13.94 -6.21
C LEU A 68 21.29 -13.71 -5.36
N GLN A 69 22.38 -14.42 -5.63
CA GLN A 69 23.67 -14.21 -4.98
C GLN A 69 24.20 -12.79 -5.24
N LYS A 70 23.99 -12.25 -6.44
CA LYS A 70 24.34 -10.87 -6.76
C LYS A 70 23.50 -9.86 -5.97
N LEU A 71 22.25 -10.17 -5.71
CA LEU A 71 21.41 -9.35 -4.84
C LEU A 71 21.97 -9.28 -3.41
N ALA A 72 22.42 -10.42 -2.85
CA ALA A 72 23.05 -10.43 -1.54
C ALA A 72 24.31 -9.56 -1.51
N ALA A 73 25.18 -9.68 -2.51
CA ALA A 73 26.40 -8.87 -2.63
C ALA A 73 26.10 -7.38 -2.79
N ASP A 74 25.13 -7.01 -3.63
CA ASP A 74 24.73 -5.61 -3.83
C ASP A 74 24.10 -5.00 -2.58
N LEU A 75 23.28 -5.74 -1.86
CA LEU A 75 22.72 -5.31 -0.58
C LEU A 75 23.81 -5.11 0.45
N GLN A 76 24.75 -6.05 0.58
CA GLN A 76 25.87 -5.95 1.51
C GLN A 76 26.71 -4.72 1.22
N PHE A 77 27.09 -4.50 -0.05
CA PHE A 77 27.87 -3.34 -0.45
C PHE A 77 27.15 -2.01 -0.17
N LYS A 78 25.86 -1.93 -0.49
CA LYS A 78 25.07 -0.69 -0.34
C LYS A 78 24.73 -0.36 1.12
N LEU A 79 24.56 -1.37 1.98
CA LEU A 79 24.22 -1.17 3.39
C LEU A 79 25.46 -0.97 4.26
N PHE A 80 26.56 -1.66 3.97
CA PHE A 80 27.74 -1.69 4.83
C PHE A 80 29.01 -1.15 4.17
N GLY A 81 29.00 -0.93 2.83
CA GLY A 81 30.18 -0.50 2.07
C GLY A 81 31.24 -1.61 1.93
N GLU A 82 32.39 -1.28 1.33
CA GLU A 82 33.49 -2.27 1.09
C GLU A 82 34.17 -2.79 2.37
N ARG A 83 34.04 -2.09 3.49
CA ARG A 83 34.72 -2.39 4.77
C ARG A 83 33.77 -2.59 5.94
N GLY A 84 32.47 -2.64 5.68
CA GLY A 84 31.47 -2.77 6.75
C GLY A 84 31.44 -4.19 7.32
N ALA A 85 31.32 -4.30 8.65
CA ALA A 85 31.28 -5.57 9.38
C ALA A 85 29.87 -6.20 9.39
N GLY A 86 28.99 -5.87 8.45
CA GLY A 86 27.65 -6.43 8.40
C GLY A 86 27.53 -7.57 7.39
N GLU A 87 26.72 -8.57 7.70
CA GLU A 87 26.43 -9.69 6.80
C GLU A 87 25.00 -9.61 6.28
N ILE A 88 24.83 -9.96 5.00
CA ILE A 88 23.54 -10.16 4.38
C ILE A 88 23.34 -11.65 4.10
N THR A 89 22.26 -12.19 4.63
CA THR A 89 21.83 -13.55 4.32
C THR A 89 20.44 -13.51 3.71
N LEU A 90 20.25 -14.16 2.57
CA LEU A 90 18.95 -14.38 1.98
C LEU A 90 18.52 -15.83 2.23
N LEU A 91 17.27 -16.03 2.60
CA LEU A 91 16.63 -17.34 2.60
C LEU A 91 15.60 -17.39 1.50
N MET A 92 15.77 -18.30 0.55
CA MET A 92 14.80 -18.56 -0.49
C MET A 92 14.10 -19.89 -0.21
N PHE A 93 12.79 -19.83 -0.01
CA PHE A 93 11.92 -21.02 0.04
C PHE A 93 11.14 -21.13 -1.26
N GLU A 94 11.25 -22.25 -1.96
CA GLU A 94 10.51 -22.58 -3.17
C GLU A 94 9.59 -23.77 -2.91
N GLY A 95 8.31 -23.61 -3.20
CA GLY A 95 7.28 -24.62 -2.97
C GLY A 95 5.96 -24.24 -3.62
N ASP A 96 4.87 -24.82 -3.16
CA ASP A 96 3.54 -24.39 -3.59
C ASP A 96 3.18 -23.01 -3.04
N GLN A 97 2.14 -22.40 -3.59
CA GLN A 97 1.74 -21.04 -3.24
C GLN A 97 1.38 -20.91 -1.76
N SER A 98 0.74 -21.92 -1.16
CA SER A 98 0.31 -21.88 0.24
C SER A 98 1.49 -21.94 1.19
N ASP A 99 2.47 -22.81 0.90
CA ASP A 99 3.69 -22.94 1.68
C ASP A 99 4.58 -21.71 1.54
N VAL A 100 4.67 -21.13 0.34
CA VAL A 100 5.40 -19.88 0.09
C VAL A 100 4.82 -18.72 0.92
N MET A 101 3.50 -18.59 1.00
CA MET A 101 2.84 -17.56 1.81
C MET A 101 2.99 -17.83 3.32
N ARG A 102 2.90 -19.09 3.75
CA ARG A 102 3.17 -19.48 5.14
C ARG A 102 4.61 -19.18 5.54
N PHE A 103 5.58 -19.48 4.68
CA PHE A 103 6.99 -19.14 4.90
C PHE A 103 7.19 -17.62 4.98
N ALA A 104 6.51 -16.83 4.18
CA ALA A 104 6.55 -15.37 4.25
C ALA A 104 6.11 -14.83 5.62
N GLY A 105 5.10 -15.46 6.26
CA GLY A 105 4.61 -15.12 7.59
C GLY A 105 5.42 -15.69 8.75
N THR A 106 6.42 -16.54 8.51
CA THR A 106 7.17 -17.23 9.57
C THR A 106 8.09 -16.25 10.33
N HIS A 107 8.05 -16.32 11.67
CA HIS A 107 8.85 -15.48 12.56
C HIS A 107 10.34 -15.84 12.54
N ALA A 108 11.20 -14.89 12.92
CA ALA A 108 12.64 -15.03 12.89
C ALA A 108 13.17 -16.22 13.73
N GLU A 109 12.56 -16.52 14.87
CA GLU A 109 12.94 -17.63 15.73
C GLU A 109 12.72 -19.00 15.06
N ALA A 110 11.56 -19.20 14.45
CA ALA A 110 11.26 -20.43 13.72
C ALA A 110 12.17 -20.62 12.49
N LEU A 111 12.54 -19.51 11.82
CA LEU A 111 13.50 -19.56 10.72
C LEU A 111 14.93 -19.88 11.18
N ARG A 112 15.32 -19.47 12.39
CA ARG A 112 16.61 -19.84 12.97
C ARG A 112 16.65 -21.34 13.31
N ALA A 113 15.60 -21.87 13.95
CA ALA A 113 15.45 -23.29 14.22
C ALA A 113 15.54 -24.13 12.94
N LEU A 114 14.93 -23.66 11.85
CA LEU A 114 14.99 -24.30 10.54
C LEU A 114 16.39 -24.25 9.92
N ILE A 115 17.15 -23.16 10.11
CA ILE A 115 18.53 -23.02 9.60
C ILE A 115 19.51 -23.86 10.44
N SER A 116 19.28 -23.99 11.76
CA SER A 116 20.08 -24.83 12.64
C SER A 116 19.81 -26.33 12.49
N GLY A 117 18.76 -26.70 11.71
CA GLY A 117 18.37 -28.10 11.53
C GLY A 117 17.62 -28.70 12.72
N GLU A 118 17.07 -27.84 13.59
CA GLU A 118 16.31 -28.24 14.78
C GLU A 118 14.82 -28.49 14.46
N ASP A 119 14.35 -28.10 13.27
CA ASP A 119 12.96 -28.19 12.84
C ASP A 119 12.83 -29.11 11.61
N ASP A 120 12.30 -30.31 11.83
CA ASP A 120 12.15 -31.35 10.83
C ASP A 120 10.76 -31.30 10.16
N GLY A 121 10.56 -30.35 9.25
CA GLY A 121 9.54 -30.66 8.23
C GLY A 121 8.22 -29.87 8.24
N ILE A 122 8.19 -28.63 8.67
CA ILE A 122 6.99 -27.77 8.56
C ILE A 122 6.71 -27.37 7.09
N PHE A 123 7.71 -27.37 6.22
CA PHE A 123 7.60 -26.91 4.83
C PHE A 123 7.99 -28.01 3.84
N ALA A 124 7.06 -28.32 2.92
CA ALA A 124 7.31 -29.20 1.78
C ALA A 124 7.85 -28.39 0.61
N GLY A 125 9.19 -28.19 0.54
CA GLY A 125 9.80 -27.41 -0.54
C GLY A 125 11.31 -27.32 -0.43
N ARG A 126 11.92 -26.58 -1.34
CA ARG A 126 13.37 -26.36 -1.39
C ARG A 126 13.73 -25.09 -0.63
N ILE A 127 14.64 -25.21 0.33
CA ILE A 127 15.19 -24.05 1.06
C ILE A 127 16.64 -23.85 0.70
N CYS A 128 16.99 -22.63 0.28
CA CYS A 128 18.37 -22.23 -0.01
C CYS A 128 18.76 -21.04 0.86
N LYS A 129 19.90 -21.15 1.53
CA LYS A 129 20.62 -20.03 2.14
C LYS A 129 21.56 -19.44 1.09
N ILE A 130 21.44 -18.13 0.85
CA ILE A 130 22.19 -17.39 -0.15
C ILE A 130 22.95 -16.28 0.57
N THR A 131 24.26 -16.27 0.42
CA THR A 131 25.16 -15.22 0.90
C THR A 131 25.95 -14.66 -0.27
N PRO A 132 26.66 -13.53 -0.13
CA PRO A 132 27.57 -13.05 -1.17
C PRO A 132 28.60 -14.07 -1.64
N GLU A 133 29.03 -14.98 -0.74
CA GLU A 133 30.07 -15.99 -0.95
C GLU A 133 29.53 -17.24 -1.67
N GLY A 134 28.24 -17.55 -1.52
CA GLY A 134 27.68 -18.75 -2.11
C GLY A 134 26.23 -19.07 -1.80
N VAL A 135 25.79 -20.20 -2.35
CA VAL A 135 24.44 -20.74 -2.16
C VAL A 135 24.54 -22.13 -1.53
N THR A 136 23.85 -22.34 -0.41
CA THR A 136 23.79 -23.62 0.30
C THR A 136 22.33 -24.08 0.36
N SER A 137 22.06 -25.32 -0.05
CA SER A 137 20.74 -25.95 0.13
C SER A 137 20.63 -26.47 1.56
N LEU A 138 19.56 -26.06 2.27
CA LEU A 138 19.31 -26.48 3.66
C LEU A 138 18.43 -27.73 3.71
N LEU A 139 17.55 -27.91 2.74
CA LEU A 139 16.74 -29.13 2.57
C LEU A 139 16.92 -29.66 1.15
N PRO A 140 17.23 -30.96 0.97
CA PRO A 140 17.36 -31.55 -0.37
C PRO A 140 16.02 -31.55 -1.09
N PRO A 141 15.99 -31.37 -2.42
CA PRO A 141 14.78 -31.53 -3.19
C PRO A 141 14.31 -32.99 -3.08
N GLY A 142 13.19 -33.21 -2.38
CA GLY A 142 12.42 -34.44 -2.39
C GLY A 142 13.17 -35.73 -2.14
N GLY A 143 13.39 -36.08 -0.88
CA GLY A 143 13.44 -37.49 -0.53
C GLY A 143 12.08 -38.14 -0.78
N PRO A 144 11.99 -39.45 -1.14
CA PRO A 144 10.72 -40.13 -1.32
C PRO A 144 9.94 -40.07 -0.01
N VAL A 145 8.75 -39.48 -0.03
CA VAL A 145 7.79 -39.57 1.07
C VAL A 145 7.35 -41.04 1.10
N GLU A 146 7.90 -41.82 2.02
CA GLU A 146 7.35 -43.15 2.33
C GLU A 146 5.92 -42.97 2.83
N GLY A 147 4.94 -43.37 2.01
CA GLY A 147 3.55 -43.38 2.41
C GLY A 147 2.55 -42.91 1.35
N VAL A 148 2.97 -42.63 0.12
CA VAL A 148 2.02 -42.42 -0.99
C VAL A 148 1.73 -43.75 -1.66
N PRO A 149 0.48 -44.24 -1.68
CA PRO A 149 0.10 -45.45 -2.39
C PRO A 149 0.36 -45.28 -3.91
N PRO A 150 0.67 -46.36 -4.64
CA PRO A 150 0.98 -46.29 -6.08
C PRO A 150 -0.24 -45.78 -6.87
N ALA A 151 0.06 -45.04 -7.94
CA ALA A 151 -0.89 -44.28 -8.77
C ALA A 151 -2.08 -45.10 -9.35
N GLU A 152 -2.04 -46.43 -9.26
CA GLU A 152 -3.14 -47.30 -9.72
C GLU A 152 -4.35 -47.37 -8.77
N GLU A 153 -4.19 -46.99 -7.49
CA GLU A 153 -5.31 -46.96 -6.51
C GLU A 153 -6.11 -45.64 -6.54
N LEU A 154 -5.60 -44.59 -7.21
CA LEU A 154 -6.28 -43.31 -7.35
C LEU A 154 -7.29 -43.25 -8.51
N ALA A 155 -7.36 -44.29 -9.35
CA ALA A 155 -8.25 -44.33 -10.51
C ALA A 155 -9.71 -44.76 -10.18
N ALA A 156 -10.01 -45.08 -8.93
CA ALA A 156 -11.35 -45.58 -8.50
C ALA A 156 -12.17 -44.57 -7.67
N ILE A 157 -11.71 -43.31 -7.55
CA ILE A 157 -12.51 -42.27 -6.90
C ILE A 157 -13.26 -41.50 -7.99
N GLU A 158 -14.59 -41.70 -8.07
CA GLU A 158 -15.44 -40.86 -8.91
C GLU A 158 -15.17 -39.36 -8.61
N PRO A 159 -15.05 -38.49 -9.64
CA PRO A 159 -14.83 -37.06 -9.42
C PRO A 159 -16.08 -36.51 -8.70
N GLU A 160 -15.87 -36.03 -7.47
CA GLU A 160 -16.87 -35.20 -6.82
C GLU A 160 -17.18 -33.98 -7.69
N PRO A 161 -18.44 -33.54 -7.76
CA PRO A 161 -18.82 -32.39 -8.54
C PRO A 161 -18.01 -31.15 -8.07
N PRO A 162 -17.67 -30.23 -8.98
CA PRO A 162 -16.83 -29.10 -8.64
C PRO A 162 -17.43 -28.33 -7.48
N MET A 163 -16.75 -28.39 -6.35
CA MET A 163 -17.09 -27.57 -5.19
C MET A 163 -17.00 -26.12 -5.59
N VAL A 164 -18.16 -25.51 -5.74
CA VAL A 164 -18.30 -24.07 -5.90
C VAL A 164 -17.74 -23.41 -4.66
N GLY A 165 -16.67 -22.62 -4.84
CA GLY A 165 -16.25 -21.62 -3.89
C GLY A 165 -15.39 -22.11 -2.73
N VAL A 166 -14.09 -22.23 -2.93
CA VAL A 166 -13.13 -22.02 -1.85
C VAL A 166 -13.02 -20.51 -1.59
N ALA A 167 -14.13 -19.92 -1.17
CA ALA A 167 -14.18 -18.64 -0.48
C ALA A 167 -14.31 -18.94 1.02
N GLY A 168 -13.29 -19.55 1.62
CA GLY A 168 -13.42 -20.00 2.99
C GLY A 168 -12.12 -20.40 3.66
N LEU A 169 -10.98 -19.88 3.20
CA LEU A 169 -9.71 -20.14 3.87
C LEU A 169 -8.91 -18.84 4.00
N LEU A 170 -9.18 -18.23 5.00
CA LEU A 170 -8.79 -17.12 5.82
C LEU A 170 -10.00 -16.20 5.86
N ASP A 171 -10.59 -16.03 7.04
CA ASP A 171 -11.34 -14.82 7.38
C ASP A 171 -10.34 -13.64 7.30
N VAL A 172 -9.95 -13.29 6.09
CA VAL A 172 -9.41 -11.97 5.82
C VAL A 172 -10.62 -11.06 5.98
N PRO A 173 -10.70 -10.29 7.08
CA PRO A 173 -11.85 -9.44 7.30
C PRO A 173 -12.02 -8.62 6.03
N THR A 174 -13.21 -8.63 5.47
CA THR A 174 -13.55 -7.81 4.31
C THR A 174 -13.22 -6.37 4.69
N PRO A 175 -12.30 -5.68 3.97
CA PRO A 175 -11.92 -4.33 4.35
C PRO A 175 -13.18 -3.47 4.36
N THR A 176 -13.59 -3.05 5.55
CA THR A 176 -14.65 -2.07 5.69
C THR A 176 -14.09 -0.74 5.25
N THR A 177 -14.82 0.00 4.46
CA THR A 177 -14.44 1.33 3.98
C THR A 177 -15.22 2.38 4.75
N GLY A 178 -14.54 3.48 5.10
CA GLY A 178 -15.17 4.61 5.76
C GLY A 178 -15.04 5.89 4.93
N TRP A 179 -15.91 6.86 5.17
CA TRP A 179 -15.96 8.11 4.44
C TRP A 179 -15.62 9.29 5.33
N TRP A 180 -14.56 10.04 5.00
CA TRP A 180 -14.18 11.29 5.63
C TRP A 180 -14.90 12.45 4.96
N GLY A 181 -15.53 13.33 5.75
CA GLY A 181 -16.05 14.56 5.22
C GLY A 181 -14.93 15.52 4.80
N ILE A 182 -15.06 16.13 3.62
CA ILE A 182 -14.15 17.15 3.11
C ILE A 182 -14.82 18.50 3.23
N TYR A 183 -14.26 19.32 4.12
CA TYR A 183 -14.79 20.62 4.46
C TYR A 183 -14.06 21.75 3.73
N TYR A 184 -14.80 22.63 3.06
CA TYR A 184 -14.28 23.83 2.42
C TYR A 184 -14.46 25.03 3.34
N LEU A 185 -13.39 25.42 4.00
CA LEU A 185 -13.38 26.43 5.05
C LEU A 185 -13.85 27.81 4.56
N ILE A 186 -13.46 28.21 3.35
CA ILE A 186 -13.77 29.55 2.82
C ILE A 186 -15.30 29.75 2.58
N LYS A 187 -16.02 28.69 2.26
CA LYS A 187 -17.47 28.71 2.04
C LYS A 187 -18.26 28.06 3.16
N GLU A 188 -17.60 27.67 4.24
CA GLU A 188 -18.18 27.07 5.44
C GLU A 188 -19.17 25.93 5.11
N ARG A 189 -18.70 24.95 4.31
CA ARG A 189 -19.52 23.81 3.93
C ARG A 189 -18.68 22.56 3.63
N PHE A 190 -19.30 21.41 3.80
CA PHE A 190 -18.79 20.18 3.23
C PHE A 190 -19.05 20.20 1.73
N VAL A 191 -18.06 19.73 0.96
CA VAL A 191 -18.13 19.65 -0.52
C VAL A 191 -18.20 18.22 -1.02
N GLY A 192 -18.03 17.26 -0.13
CA GLY A 192 -18.05 15.84 -0.46
C GLY A 192 -17.32 14.99 0.57
N SER A 193 -16.94 13.80 0.18
CA SER A 193 -16.28 12.83 1.05
C SER A 193 -15.11 12.14 0.34
N GLY A 194 -14.09 11.81 1.11
CA GLY A 194 -13.02 10.92 0.70
C GLY A 194 -13.21 9.54 1.30
N ILE A 195 -13.08 8.50 0.51
CA ILE A 195 -13.10 7.14 1.02
C ILE A 195 -11.72 6.74 1.50
N ASP A 196 -11.67 6.12 2.67
CA ASP A 196 -10.46 5.57 3.24
C ASP A 196 -10.76 4.18 3.82
N TRP A 197 -10.05 3.19 3.36
CA TRP A 197 -10.15 1.85 3.89
C TRP A 197 -9.42 1.71 5.24
N ARG A 198 -8.42 2.56 5.54
CA ARG A 198 -7.71 2.57 6.84
C ARG A 198 -8.62 2.99 7.99
N ALA A 199 -9.59 3.82 7.70
CA ALA A 199 -10.50 4.37 8.70
C ALA A 199 -11.38 3.33 9.39
N ALA A 200 -11.64 2.21 8.74
CA ALA A 200 -12.46 1.13 9.27
C ALA A 200 -11.68 0.14 10.17
N TRP A 201 -10.37 0.31 10.26
CA TRP A 201 -9.49 -0.61 10.98
C TRP A 201 -8.89 -0.01 12.26
N GLU A 202 -9.39 1.13 12.71
CA GLU A 202 -9.09 1.65 14.05
C GLU A 202 -9.77 0.75 15.10
N GLY A 203 -9.13 -0.38 15.44
CA GLY A 203 -9.62 -1.36 16.39
C GLY A 203 -8.76 -2.63 16.41
N GLU A 204 -9.31 -3.73 16.93
CA GLU A 204 -8.62 -5.00 17.19
C GLU A 204 -7.93 -5.66 15.97
N HIS A 205 -8.09 -5.12 14.77
CA HIS A 205 -7.60 -5.68 13.52
C HIS A 205 -6.48 -4.85 12.85
N SER A 206 -5.97 -3.80 13.49
CA SER A 206 -4.96 -2.89 12.90
C SER A 206 -3.70 -3.59 12.39
N GLY A 207 -3.29 -4.70 13.03
CA GLY A 207 -2.12 -5.48 12.59
C GLY A 207 -2.30 -6.28 11.28
N VAL A 208 -3.53 -6.57 10.87
CA VAL A 208 -3.81 -7.34 9.63
C VAL A 208 -3.78 -6.44 8.40
N VAL A 209 -4.04 -5.18 8.59
CA VAL A 209 -4.15 -4.16 7.53
C VAL A 209 -2.84 -3.90 6.80
N GLU A 210 -1.72 -4.02 7.48
CA GLU A 210 -0.38 -3.81 6.90
C GLU A 210 -0.04 -4.81 5.79
N TYR A 211 -0.71 -5.96 5.76
CA TYR A 211 -0.45 -7.03 4.80
C TYR A 211 -1.31 -6.97 3.53
N VAL A 212 -2.32 -6.09 3.47
CA VAL A 212 -3.13 -5.97 2.25
C VAL A 212 -2.38 -5.12 1.22
N ASP A 213 -2.17 -5.69 0.04
CA ASP A 213 -1.53 -4.98 -1.08
C ASP A 213 -2.25 -3.67 -1.40
N VAL A 214 -1.46 -2.63 -1.64
CA VAL A 214 -1.92 -1.26 -1.94
C VAL A 214 -2.94 -1.22 -3.08
N THR A 215 -2.72 -2.02 -4.13
CA THR A 215 -3.66 -2.10 -5.26
C THR A 215 -4.99 -2.71 -4.86
N THR A 216 -4.96 -3.77 -4.04
CA THR A 216 -6.17 -4.40 -3.50
C THR A 216 -6.99 -3.42 -2.68
N ARG A 217 -6.35 -2.55 -1.90
CA ARG A 217 -6.99 -1.48 -1.13
C ARG A 217 -7.69 -0.48 -2.01
N ASP A 218 -6.97 0.04 -3.00
CA ASP A 218 -7.52 1.02 -3.94
C ASP A 218 -8.71 0.43 -4.70
N LEU A 219 -8.61 -0.85 -5.15
CA LEU A 219 -9.70 -1.54 -5.84
C LEU A 219 -10.92 -1.77 -4.94
N ALA A 220 -10.73 -2.07 -3.65
CA ALA A 220 -11.81 -2.17 -2.69
C ALA A 220 -12.53 -0.82 -2.51
N CYS A 221 -11.77 0.29 -2.42
CA CYS A 221 -12.33 1.64 -2.38
C CYS A 221 -13.11 1.98 -3.65
N LEU A 222 -12.62 1.58 -4.84
CA LEU A 222 -13.34 1.78 -6.10
C LEU A 222 -14.66 0.99 -6.14
N ALA A 223 -14.66 -0.25 -5.62
CA ALA A 223 -15.87 -1.08 -5.55
C ALA A 223 -16.92 -0.46 -4.62
N ALA A 224 -16.51 -0.04 -3.41
CA ALA A 224 -17.38 0.62 -2.44
C ALA A 224 -17.91 1.98 -2.97
N ALA A 225 -17.07 2.76 -3.65
CA ALA A 225 -17.49 4.00 -4.27
C ALA A 225 -18.54 3.78 -5.37
N ARG A 226 -18.38 2.74 -6.19
CA ARG A 226 -19.36 2.36 -7.20
C ARG A 226 -20.72 2.02 -6.60
N GLU A 227 -20.72 1.28 -5.50
CA GLU A 227 -21.94 0.97 -4.75
C GLU A 227 -22.58 2.23 -4.19
N ALA A 228 -21.83 3.10 -3.54
CA ALA A 228 -22.30 4.34 -2.98
C ALA A 228 -22.88 5.30 -4.07
N LEU A 229 -22.35 5.27 -5.28
CA LEU A 229 -22.86 6.08 -6.40
C LEU A 229 -24.28 5.71 -6.82
N THR A 230 -24.76 4.51 -6.51
CA THR A 230 -26.15 4.11 -6.78
C THR A 230 -27.15 4.91 -5.93
N GLY A 231 -26.74 5.34 -4.73
CA GLY A 231 -27.53 6.20 -3.82
C GLY A 231 -27.57 7.68 -4.19
N GLY A 232 -26.80 8.12 -5.19
CA GLY A 232 -26.83 9.48 -5.72
C GLY A 232 -26.33 10.58 -4.79
N PRO A 233 -25.16 10.47 -4.12
CA PRO A 233 -24.64 11.52 -3.24
C PRO A 233 -24.45 12.84 -4.01
N ASN A 234 -24.79 13.97 -3.40
CA ASN A 234 -24.76 15.30 -4.04
C ASN A 234 -23.39 16.01 -3.99
N GLY A 235 -22.34 15.38 -3.44
CA GLY A 235 -21.00 15.97 -3.29
C GLY A 235 -19.93 15.30 -4.14
N TYR A 236 -18.72 15.83 -4.04
CA TYR A 236 -17.54 15.17 -4.62
C TYR A 236 -17.20 13.89 -3.88
N MET A 237 -16.72 12.90 -4.61
CA MET A 237 -16.18 11.64 -4.06
C MET A 237 -14.72 11.54 -4.44
N PHE A 238 -13.84 11.54 -3.43
CA PHE A 238 -12.40 11.43 -3.60
C PHE A 238 -11.98 9.97 -3.40
N LEU A 239 -11.42 9.37 -4.45
CA LEU A 239 -11.03 7.96 -4.49
C LEU A 239 -9.52 7.84 -4.45
N PRO A 240 -8.97 6.94 -3.59
CA PRO A 240 -7.54 6.84 -3.38
C PRO A 240 -6.85 6.06 -4.50
N PHE A 241 -5.64 6.50 -4.85
CA PHE A 241 -4.74 5.84 -5.78
C PHE A 241 -3.31 5.99 -5.28
N SER A 242 -2.58 4.89 -5.17
CA SER A 242 -1.17 4.98 -4.81
C SER A 242 -0.33 5.62 -5.92
N PHE A 243 0.52 6.59 -5.55
CA PHE A 243 1.47 7.18 -6.48
C PHE A 243 2.36 6.12 -7.13
N SER A 244 2.87 5.17 -6.34
CA SER A 244 3.75 4.10 -6.83
C SER A 244 3.07 3.18 -7.85
N SER A 245 1.77 2.92 -7.70
CA SER A 245 0.98 2.15 -8.67
C SER A 245 0.68 2.99 -9.92
N MET A 246 0.37 4.27 -9.73
CA MET A 246 -0.01 5.14 -10.86
C MET A 246 1.15 5.52 -11.77
N VAL A 247 2.41 5.49 -11.31
CA VAL A 247 3.57 5.73 -12.18
C VAL A 247 3.91 4.54 -13.07
N LYS A 248 3.48 3.32 -12.70
CA LYS A 248 3.79 2.09 -13.44
C LYS A 248 2.69 1.77 -14.47
N PRO A 249 2.99 1.74 -15.78
CA PRO A 249 1.98 1.44 -16.81
C PRO A 249 1.26 0.11 -16.59
N SER A 250 1.98 -0.95 -16.20
CA SER A 250 1.40 -2.27 -15.93
C SER A 250 0.40 -2.25 -14.79
N MET A 251 0.66 -1.46 -13.74
CA MET A 251 -0.26 -1.33 -12.61
C MET A 251 -1.52 -0.56 -13.00
N ARG A 252 -1.40 0.49 -13.82
CA ARG A 252 -2.56 1.24 -14.33
C ARG A 252 -3.55 0.36 -15.09
N GLU A 253 -3.07 -0.64 -15.83
CA GLU A 253 -3.94 -1.59 -16.53
C GLU A 253 -4.78 -2.47 -15.59
N ILE A 254 -4.34 -2.68 -14.35
CA ILE A 254 -5.12 -3.39 -13.33
C ILE A 254 -6.32 -2.54 -12.86
N TYR A 255 -6.16 -1.22 -12.78
CA TYR A 255 -7.25 -0.32 -12.37
C TYR A 255 -8.27 -0.06 -13.50
N ARG A 256 -7.84 -0.09 -14.77
CA ARG A 256 -8.68 0.27 -15.92
C ARG A 256 -10.05 -0.42 -15.94
N PRO A 257 -10.16 -1.76 -15.78
CA PRO A 257 -11.46 -2.43 -15.80
C PRO A 257 -12.42 -1.91 -14.73
N GLN A 258 -11.91 -1.58 -13.54
CA GLN A 258 -12.75 -1.05 -12.45
C GLN A 258 -13.14 0.41 -12.68
N LEU A 259 -12.24 1.21 -13.26
CA LEU A 259 -12.51 2.60 -13.64
C LEU A 259 -13.56 2.69 -14.76
N ASP A 260 -13.53 1.77 -15.70
CA ASP A 260 -14.50 1.72 -16.81
C ASP A 260 -15.94 1.39 -16.32
N LEU A 261 -16.06 0.74 -15.16
CA LEU A 261 -17.34 0.47 -14.51
C LEU A 261 -17.95 1.70 -13.79
N LEU A 262 -17.18 2.77 -13.59
CA LEU A 262 -17.70 3.99 -12.96
C LEU A 262 -18.73 4.67 -13.86
N PRO A 263 -19.91 5.06 -13.33
CA PRO A 263 -20.96 5.69 -14.12
C PRO A 263 -20.45 7.00 -14.76
N ARG A 264 -20.60 7.14 -16.06
CA ARG A 264 -20.18 8.36 -16.79
C ARG A 264 -20.82 9.63 -16.23
N ALA A 265 -22.08 9.55 -15.81
CA ALA A 265 -22.80 10.67 -15.20
C ALA A 265 -22.21 11.14 -13.87
N ALA A 266 -21.48 10.27 -13.16
CA ALA A 266 -20.83 10.61 -11.89
C ALA A 266 -19.47 11.32 -12.06
N ARG A 267 -18.83 11.20 -13.22
CA ARG A 267 -17.46 11.72 -13.48
C ARG A 267 -17.25 13.20 -13.09
N PRO A 268 -18.19 14.12 -13.32
CA PRO A 268 -18.03 15.52 -12.90
C PRO A 268 -17.87 15.70 -11.38
N ARG A 269 -18.28 14.71 -10.59
CA ARG A 269 -18.22 14.71 -9.14
C ARG A 269 -17.17 13.75 -8.58
N LEU A 270 -16.42 13.06 -9.43
CA LEU A 270 -15.35 12.17 -9.02
C LEU A 270 -14.02 12.92 -8.99
N ALA A 271 -13.28 12.74 -7.91
CA ALA A 271 -11.94 13.26 -7.71
C ALA A 271 -10.98 12.10 -7.42
N ALA A 272 -9.82 12.11 -8.02
CA ALA A 272 -8.75 11.17 -7.71
C ALA A 272 -7.86 11.77 -6.62
N ASN A 273 -7.66 11.01 -5.53
CA ASN A 273 -6.74 11.31 -4.47
C ASN A 273 -5.49 10.44 -4.64
N VAL A 274 -4.41 11.02 -5.14
CA VAL A 274 -3.14 10.30 -5.32
C VAL A 274 -2.32 10.45 -4.05
N TYR A 275 -2.14 9.36 -3.32
CA TYR A 275 -1.44 9.35 -2.02
C TYR A 275 -0.02 8.79 -2.12
N ASP A 276 0.76 8.94 -1.03
CA ASP A 276 2.19 8.63 -0.93
C ASP A 276 3.04 9.31 -2.01
N VAL A 277 2.66 10.54 -2.34
CA VAL A 277 3.40 11.36 -3.30
C VAL A 277 4.73 11.81 -2.67
N PRO A 278 5.88 11.61 -3.35
CA PRO A 278 7.16 12.03 -2.84
C PRO A 278 7.25 13.57 -2.74
N ARG A 279 8.17 14.06 -1.92
CA ARG A 279 8.38 15.51 -1.72
C ARG A 279 8.63 16.27 -3.04
N GLU A 280 9.27 15.64 -3.99
CA GLU A 280 9.64 16.22 -5.28
C GLU A 280 9.32 15.24 -6.43
N PRO A 281 8.04 15.12 -6.81
CA PRO A 281 7.65 14.23 -7.89
C PRO A 281 8.13 14.80 -9.23
N SER A 282 8.59 13.93 -10.14
CA SER A 282 8.93 14.39 -11.47
C SER A 282 7.66 14.84 -12.22
N TYR A 283 7.79 15.91 -12.99
CA TYR A 283 6.68 16.38 -13.84
C TYR A 283 6.19 15.30 -14.80
N GLY A 284 7.10 14.49 -15.34
CA GLY A 284 6.74 13.38 -16.23
C GLY A 284 5.82 12.37 -15.55
N ALA A 285 6.11 12.00 -14.29
CA ALA A 285 5.26 11.10 -13.51
C ALA A 285 3.86 11.72 -13.28
N ILE A 286 3.79 12.96 -12.82
CA ILE A 286 2.50 13.65 -12.60
C ILE A 286 1.70 13.77 -13.91
N SER A 287 2.36 14.10 -15.02
CA SER A 287 1.72 14.19 -16.33
C SER A 287 1.13 12.86 -16.81
N GLN A 288 1.86 11.76 -16.59
CA GLN A 288 1.37 10.41 -16.92
C GLN A 288 0.20 9.99 -16.05
N ILE A 289 0.26 10.25 -14.74
CA ILE A 289 -0.83 9.98 -13.80
C ILE A 289 -2.07 10.76 -14.22
N ARG A 290 -1.90 12.05 -14.49
CA ARG A 290 -2.99 12.91 -14.95
C ARG A 290 -3.62 12.39 -16.24
N ALA A 291 -2.81 12.07 -17.25
CA ALA A 291 -3.31 11.56 -18.53
C ALA A 291 -4.12 10.27 -18.38
N PHE A 292 -3.75 9.42 -17.41
CA PHE A 292 -4.48 8.19 -17.11
C PHE A 292 -5.78 8.44 -16.35
N LEU A 293 -5.79 9.33 -15.35
CA LEU A 293 -6.94 9.56 -14.47
C LEU A 293 -7.96 10.56 -15.04
N GLN A 294 -7.53 11.54 -15.83
CA GLN A 294 -8.39 12.61 -16.36
C GLN A 294 -9.65 12.12 -17.13
N PRO A 295 -9.66 10.99 -17.86
CA PRO A 295 -10.87 10.47 -18.48
C PRO A 295 -11.97 10.06 -17.48
N TYR A 296 -11.62 9.79 -16.23
CA TYR A 296 -12.52 9.27 -15.19
C TYR A 296 -12.86 10.30 -14.11
N PHE A 297 -11.95 11.24 -13.85
CA PHE A 297 -12.03 12.19 -12.73
C PHE A 297 -11.98 13.63 -13.19
N SER A 298 -12.81 14.46 -12.58
CA SER A 298 -12.81 15.91 -12.82
C SER A 298 -11.72 16.64 -12.06
N LEU A 299 -11.29 16.11 -10.91
CA LEU A 299 -10.30 16.68 -10.03
C LEU A 299 -9.21 15.66 -9.70
N ILE A 300 -7.98 16.16 -9.52
CA ILE A 300 -6.84 15.38 -9.02
C ILE A 300 -6.26 16.11 -7.83
N ASP A 301 -6.23 15.44 -6.68
CA ASP A 301 -5.61 15.87 -5.43
C ASP A 301 -4.37 15.04 -5.15
N LEU A 302 -3.28 15.66 -4.74
CA LEU A 302 -2.06 14.97 -4.31
C LEU A 302 -1.98 14.96 -2.79
N HIS A 303 -1.96 13.78 -2.18
CA HIS A 303 -1.72 13.62 -0.76
C HIS A 303 -0.23 13.48 -0.47
N VAL A 304 0.29 14.42 0.30
CA VAL A 304 1.72 14.53 0.65
C VAL A 304 1.89 14.44 2.17
N LYS A 305 2.97 13.79 2.63
CA LYS A 305 3.33 13.69 4.04
C LYS A 305 4.40 14.73 4.44
N ASP A 306 5.24 15.13 3.49
CA ASP A 306 6.29 16.14 3.73
C ASP A 306 5.74 17.55 3.58
N PRO A 307 5.75 18.37 4.65
CA PRO A 307 5.30 19.78 4.60
C PRO A 307 6.19 20.66 3.72
N GLY A 308 7.37 20.19 3.35
CA GLY A 308 8.27 20.86 2.40
C GLY A 308 8.08 20.40 0.95
N PHE A 309 6.87 19.97 0.59
CA PHE A 309 6.54 19.62 -0.79
C PHE A 309 6.89 20.75 -1.76
N ARG A 310 7.62 20.44 -2.83
CA ARG A 310 8.11 21.42 -3.79
C ARG A 310 7.10 21.73 -4.86
N ILE A 311 6.18 22.63 -4.53
CA ILE A 311 5.15 23.09 -5.49
C ILE A 311 5.76 23.76 -6.73
N GLU A 312 6.96 24.33 -6.62
CA GLU A 312 7.65 24.99 -7.72
C GLU A 312 7.95 24.04 -8.88
N SER A 313 8.19 22.77 -8.59
CA SER A 313 8.46 21.73 -9.61
C SER A 313 7.24 21.40 -10.47
N LEU A 314 6.03 21.76 -10.04
CA LEU A 314 4.80 21.52 -10.80
C LEU A 314 4.44 22.73 -11.67
N PRO A 315 4.03 22.53 -12.92
CA PRO A 315 3.47 23.60 -13.73
C PRO A 315 2.08 24.00 -13.21
N ALA A 316 1.65 25.20 -13.59
CA ALA A 316 0.33 25.70 -13.22
C ALA A 316 -0.78 24.77 -13.74
N GLY A 317 -1.72 24.43 -12.86
CA GLY A 317 -2.84 23.55 -13.18
C GLY A 317 -2.47 22.09 -13.47
N ALA A 318 -1.27 21.65 -13.09
CA ALA A 318 -0.88 20.25 -13.23
C ALA A 318 -1.81 19.31 -12.45
N VAL A 319 -2.25 19.78 -11.27
CA VAL A 319 -3.25 19.14 -10.41
C VAL A 319 -4.18 20.21 -9.85
N ASN A 320 -5.29 19.80 -9.22
CA ASN A 320 -6.27 20.73 -8.67
C ASN A 320 -5.93 21.15 -7.24
N SER A 321 -5.39 20.20 -6.44
CA SER A 321 -5.01 20.44 -5.04
C SER A 321 -3.82 19.60 -4.61
N VAL A 322 -3.20 20.04 -3.52
CA VAL A 322 -2.21 19.29 -2.75
C VAL A 322 -2.65 19.32 -1.31
N THR A 323 -2.84 18.16 -0.73
CA THR A 323 -3.33 17.97 0.64
C THR A 323 -2.23 17.37 1.50
N LEU A 324 -1.86 18.05 2.58
CA LEU A 324 -0.96 17.53 3.60
C LEU A 324 -1.71 16.51 4.46
N VAL A 325 -1.18 15.31 4.57
CA VAL A 325 -1.69 14.27 5.48
C VAL A 325 -0.91 14.31 6.78
N LEU A 326 -1.62 14.55 7.88
CA LEU A 326 -1.03 14.60 9.21
C LEU A 326 -0.94 13.18 9.77
N GLU A 327 0.26 12.76 10.14
CA GLU A 327 0.53 11.45 10.74
C GLU A 327 1.20 11.59 12.11
N GLY A 328 1.16 10.50 12.88
CA GLY A 328 1.80 10.40 14.20
C GLY A 328 1.00 11.03 15.34
N PRO A 329 1.32 10.65 16.59
CA PRO A 329 0.58 11.07 17.78
C PRO A 329 1.04 12.41 18.38
N ASP A 330 2.21 12.95 17.98
CA ASP A 330 2.76 14.18 18.57
C ASP A 330 2.08 15.42 17.99
N GLU A 331 1.16 16.00 18.78
CA GLU A 331 0.43 17.23 18.42
C GLU A 331 1.38 18.39 18.09
N ARG A 332 2.50 18.55 18.83
CA ARG A 332 3.44 19.65 18.61
C ARG A 332 4.13 19.53 17.25
N ALA A 333 4.56 18.34 16.89
CA ALA A 333 5.14 18.06 15.58
C ALA A 333 4.11 18.31 14.46
N ARG A 334 2.86 17.88 14.66
CA ARG A 334 1.76 18.07 13.70
C ARG A 334 1.43 19.54 13.50
N LEU A 335 1.37 20.35 14.55
CA LEU A 335 1.20 21.81 14.46
C LEU A 335 2.34 22.50 13.70
N ALA A 336 3.60 22.08 13.94
CA ALA A 336 4.74 22.59 13.20
C ALA A 336 4.66 22.22 11.70
N THR A 337 4.21 21.01 11.39
CA THR A 337 3.99 20.50 10.04
C THR A 337 2.92 21.32 9.30
N ILE A 338 1.77 21.57 9.91
CA ILE A 338 0.71 22.44 9.37
C ILE A 338 1.26 23.85 9.08
N THR A 339 1.95 24.43 10.06
CA THR A 339 2.51 25.78 9.94
C THR A 339 3.47 25.87 8.76
N ARG A 340 4.36 24.89 8.62
CA ARG A 340 5.34 24.85 7.53
C ARG A 340 4.69 24.70 6.15
N PHE A 341 3.68 23.83 6.05
CA PHE A 341 2.99 23.57 4.78
C PHE A 341 2.16 24.76 4.30
N LEU A 342 1.47 25.44 5.22
CA LEU A 342 0.62 26.59 4.90
C LEU A 342 1.35 27.94 4.91
N LYS A 343 2.68 27.93 5.06
CA LYS A 343 3.49 29.16 5.18
C LYS A 343 3.44 30.03 3.93
N ASP A 344 3.39 29.42 2.75
CA ASP A 344 3.42 30.11 1.46
C ASP A 344 2.21 29.76 0.58
N PRO A 345 1.04 30.34 0.88
CA PRO A 345 -0.16 30.10 0.08
C PRO A 345 -0.09 30.75 -1.32
N GLU A 346 0.76 31.77 -1.50
CA GLU A 346 0.90 32.48 -2.78
C GLU A 346 1.53 31.59 -3.86
N ALA A 347 2.52 30.78 -3.49
CA ALA A 347 3.16 29.82 -4.41
C ALA A 347 2.13 28.84 -5.01
N TYR A 348 1.19 28.38 -4.20
CA TYR A 348 0.10 27.49 -4.65
C TYR A 348 -0.95 28.24 -5.47
N ARG A 349 -1.40 29.42 -5.02
CA ARG A 349 -2.37 30.26 -5.74
C ARG A 349 -1.87 30.67 -7.11
N GLY A 350 -0.59 31.06 -7.23
CA GLY A 350 0.05 31.42 -8.50
C GLY A 350 0.01 30.27 -9.50
N LYS A 351 -0.03 29.03 -9.05
CA LYS A 351 -0.18 27.83 -9.89
C LYS A 351 -1.62 27.36 -10.07
N LYS A 352 -2.60 28.03 -9.49
CA LYS A 352 -4.02 27.65 -9.46
C LYS A 352 -4.24 26.27 -8.83
N ILE A 353 -3.47 25.97 -7.77
CA ILE A 353 -3.53 24.73 -7.01
C ILE A 353 -4.01 25.07 -5.59
N TRP A 354 -4.99 24.32 -5.09
CA TRP A 354 -5.50 24.50 -3.73
C TRP A 354 -4.66 23.71 -2.72
N GLN A 355 -4.60 24.22 -1.49
CA GLN A 355 -4.01 23.49 -0.37
C GLN A 355 -5.11 22.85 0.46
N GLY A 356 -4.84 21.64 0.98
CA GLY A 356 -5.68 20.93 1.95
C GLY A 356 -4.89 20.43 3.13
N VAL A 357 -5.56 20.13 4.25
CA VAL A 357 -4.99 19.45 5.42
C VAL A 357 -5.92 18.33 5.81
N ALA A 358 -5.42 17.10 5.75
CA ALA A 358 -6.14 15.89 6.12
C ALA A 358 -5.63 15.32 7.45
N GLY A 359 -6.52 14.63 8.17
CA GLY A 359 -6.20 14.03 9.46
C GLY A 359 -6.19 15.00 10.63
N VAL A 360 -6.90 16.13 10.55
CA VAL A 360 -7.03 17.10 11.65
C VAL A 360 -7.69 16.43 12.86
N ALA A 361 -6.93 16.22 13.95
CA ALA A 361 -7.33 15.38 15.09
C ALA A 361 -7.52 16.15 16.39
N SER A 362 -7.10 17.43 16.48
CA SER A 362 -7.27 18.24 17.69
C SER A 362 -7.86 19.63 17.40
N LEU A 363 -8.48 20.22 18.43
CA LEU A 363 -9.00 21.59 18.35
C LEU A 363 -7.91 22.60 18.04
N ARG A 364 -6.69 22.40 18.55
CA ARG A 364 -5.55 23.29 18.29
C ARG A 364 -5.14 23.24 16.83
N GLU A 365 -5.14 22.07 16.23
CA GLU A 365 -4.87 21.90 14.79
C GLU A 365 -5.96 22.58 13.95
N LEU A 366 -7.23 22.37 14.30
CA LEU A 366 -8.37 22.99 13.63
C LEU A 366 -8.28 24.53 13.71
N ASP A 367 -8.00 25.08 14.90
CA ASP A 367 -7.85 26.53 15.09
C ASP A 367 -6.63 27.09 14.34
N LEU A 368 -5.53 26.33 14.26
CA LEU A 368 -4.38 26.72 13.48
C LEU A 368 -4.72 26.76 11.97
N CYS A 369 -5.41 25.73 11.46
CA CYS A 369 -5.86 25.69 10.08
C CYS A 369 -6.80 26.86 9.75
N ARG A 370 -7.70 27.22 10.68
CA ARG A 370 -8.59 28.40 10.54
C ARG A 370 -7.80 29.70 10.47
N ARG A 371 -6.84 29.90 11.38
CA ARG A 371 -5.98 31.10 11.40
C ARG A 371 -5.14 31.22 10.13
N LEU A 372 -4.61 30.12 9.62
CA LEU A 372 -3.81 30.07 8.40
C LEU A 372 -4.68 29.99 7.12
N LYS A 373 -6.01 29.98 7.27
CA LYS A 373 -7.00 29.95 6.17
C LYS A 373 -6.76 28.80 5.21
N ALA A 374 -6.50 27.60 5.76
CA ALA A 374 -6.40 26.38 4.95
C ALA A 374 -7.70 26.18 4.14
N PRO A 375 -7.67 26.08 2.80
CA PRO A 375 -8.90 25.98 2.01
C PRO A 375 -9.72 24.74 2.33
N PHE A 376 -9.09 23.56 2.39
CA PHE A 376 -9.78 22.29 2.60
C PHE A 376 -9.26 21.58 3.85
N LEU A 377 -10.20 20.95 4.58
CA LEU A 377 -9.92 20.23 5.82
C LEU A 377 -10.66 18.88 5.82
N SER A 378 -10.02 17.86 6.40
CA SER A 378 -10.66 16.58 6.74
C SER A 378 -10.03 15.99 8.01
N GLY A 379 -10.73 15.09 8.66
CA GLY A 379 -10.24 14.40 9.85
C GLY A 379 -11.23 14.39 11.01
N PRO A 380 -10.89 13.71 12.13
CA PRO A 380 -11.81 13.50 13.27
C PRO A 380 -12.36 14.79 13.89
N MET A 381 -11.58 15.89 13.87
CA MET A 381 -12.02 17.19 14.36
C MET A 381 -12.76 18.04 13.32
N VAL A 382 -12.96 17.51 12.12
CA VAL A 382 -13.82 18.10 11.08
C VAL A 382 -15.16 17.38 11.05
N ALA A 383 -15.14 16.06 10.89
CA ALA A 383 -16.29 15.17 11.02
C ALA A 383 -15.83 13.76 11.38
N PRO A 384 -16.62 12.95 12.10
CA PRO A 384 -16.34 11.54 12.29
C PRO A 384 -16.41 10.81 10.94
N ILE A 385 -15.82 9.63 10.91
CA ILE A 385 -15.94 8.72 9.78
C ILE A 385 -17.39 8.25 9.67
N ALA A 386 -17.92 8.24 8.46
CA ALA A 386 -19.27 7.77 8.15
C ALA A 386 -19.23 6.49 7.31
N GLU A 387 -20.28 5.67 7.42
CA GLU A 387 -20.46 4.47 6.59
C GLU A 387 -20.86 4.80 5.16
N VAL A 388 -21.48 5.97 4.96
CA VAL A 388 -21.95 6.44 3.66
C VAL A 388 -21.34 7.81 3.33
N PRO A 389 -21.12 8.12 2.05
CA PRO A 389 -20.56 9.41 1.67
C PRO A 389 -21.54 10.54 1.99
N ALA A 390 -21.02 11.61 2.55
CA ALA A 390 -21.81 12.82 2.72
C ALA A 390 -21.89 13.62 1.43
N GLY A 391 -23.04 14.26 1.27
CA GLY A 391 -23.24 15.26 0.22
C GLY A 391 -22.70 16.63 0.57
N GLU A 392 -23.10 17.64 -0.18
CA GLU A 392 -22.85 19.04 0.16
C GLU A 392 -23.71 19.45 1.35
N ILE A 393 -23.08 19.93 2.43
CA ILE A 393 -23.75 20.35 3.66
C ILE A 393 -23.20 21.70 4.08
N VAL A 394 -24.07 22.70 4.24
CA VAL A 394 -23.70 24.00 4.81
C VAL A 394 -23.50 23.83 6.32
N CYS A 395 -22.31 24.16 6.80
CA CYS A 395 -21.94 24.04 8.21
C CYS A 395 -21.00 25.19 8.57
N PRO A 396 -21.44 26.14 9.41
CA PRO A 396 -20.56 27.19 9.94
C PRO A 396 -19.32 26.59 10.58
N ALA A 397 -18.15 27.21 10.37
CA ALA A 397 -16.88 26.69 10.89
C ALA A 397 -16.87 26.55 12.42
N LEU A 398 -17.68 27.35 13.14
CA LEU A 398 -17.82 27.26 14.57
C LEU A 398 -18.55 26.00 15.06
N ASN A 399 -19.28 25.32 14.15
CA ASN A 399 -20.01 24.08 14.44
C ASN A 399 -19.18 22.82 14.20
N LEU A 400 -17.90 22.94 13.87
CA LEU A 400 -17.00 21.80 13.79
C LEU A 400 -16.50 21.39 15.19
N PRO A 401 -16.38 20.10 15.48
CA PRO A 401 -16.63 18.96 14.58
C PRO A 401 -18.13 18.73 14.32
N TYR A 402 -18.45 18.42 13.05
CA TYR A 402 -19.81 18.17 12.63
C TYR A 402 -20.25 16.78 13.06
N ARG A 403 -21.20 16.67 13.99
CA ARG A 403 -21.63 15.42 14.62
C ARG A 403 -22.87 14.71 14.05
N PRO A 404 -23.77 15.36 13.26
CA PRO A 404 -25.02 14.73 12.84
C PRO A 404 -24.89 13.49 11.94
N TRP A 405 -23.67 13.13 11.54
CA TRP A 405 -23.46 11.93 10.71
C TRP A 405 -23.58 10.63 11.48
N SER A 406 -23.40 10.66 12.80
CA SER A 406 -23.58 9.49 13.65
C SER A 406 -25.04 9.22 14.04
N GLU A 407 -25.94 10.18 13.82
CA GLU A 407 -27.34 10.08 14.20
C GLU A 407 -28.27 9.61 13.06
N VAL A 408 -27.77 9.53 11.82
CA VAL A 408 -28.55 9.07 10.65
C VAL A 408 -28.48 7.54 10.48
N ALA A 409 -27.61 6.86 11.23
CA ALA A 409 -27.40 5.42 11.18
C ALA A 409 -28.06 4.64 12.34
N SER A 410 -29.01 5.23 13.05
CA SER A 410 -29.76 4.58 14.11
C SER A 410 -31.26 4.47 13.80
#